data_ccb5dbb713c4ad71c00955d336093765
#
_entry.id   ccb5dbb713c4ad71c00955d336093765
#
_cell.length_a   1.000
_cell.length_b   1.000
_cell.length_c   1.000
_cell.angle_alpha   90.00
_cell.angle_beta   90.00
_cell.angle_gamma   90.00
#
_symmetry.space_group_name_H-M   'P 1'
#
loop_
_entity.id
_entity.type
_entity.pdbx_description
1 polymer ?
#
loop_
_entity_poly.entity_id
_entity_poly.type
_entity_poly.pdbx_seq_one_letter_code
_entity_poly.pdbx_strand_id
1 'polypeptide(L)'
;MRSNSASGTLPVHYLSRIVIALIILSAGFTSSLAQTKPRIIITADPELDDSNSLIRFLLYSTDYKIEGLIYTSSQFHWTGDGKGTKLSVPGREYTRFGLNLCPCESYRWAKDERFIDDVVENYEKVYPNLKVHHPDYPAPSEIKSKIRFGNIEFDGDYSKDTPGSDLIKSLMLDDNKEPLYITAWGGQSTIARALKSIQDQYEKTPEWPDIRTRILKKAILLPSGDQDDTYAKYIKPNWPEMDYRQMGKGPNYSYGAQLRTIPENVAYTTAAWMTDNVTSLGPLGSYYRVWGDGRQMVKGDIFDYFGLSGQTNEELKKMGYIVWMPVQEKGSWLGEGDNPTFMNMLNNGLRAYENGSYGGWGGVQVTPGVGMGFPDPAQKDEGPPFPNFWPAAQRDFAARLKWSVTPLYKDANHEPKVNIEGPVNITARAGAKVRLRGTVSDPDGNTVSVKWWQFKTGSYPGEVPVVNPTFPSSEIIVPADAVAGQTIHLVLEANDNGNLPLTRYQRMIITVGNP
;
A
#
# COMPACT_ATOMS: atom_id res chain seq x y z
N MET A 1 -77.71 -63.69 14.25
CA MET A 1 -79.09 -63.27 13.83
C MET A 1 -79.01 -61.96 13.10
N ARG A 2 -79.45 -61.99 11.86
CA ARG A 2 -80.05 -60.89 11.04
C ARG A 2 -79.38 -59.54 11.09
N SER A 3 -78.73 -59.11 9.96
CA SER A 3 -79.28 -58.56 8.68
C SER A 3 -79.86 -57.15 8.86
N ASN A 4 -79.35 -56.22 8.17
CA ASN A 4 -79.86 -55.49 6.96
C ASN A 4 -79.04 -54.18 6.78
N SER A 5 -78.44 -54.07 5.74
CA SER A 5 -78.53 -53.31 4.47
C SER A 5 -79.50 -52.15 4.49
N ALA A 6 -78.97 -50.97 4.17
CA ALA A 6 -79.64 -50.00 3.29
C ALA A 6 -78.62 -49.00 2.68
N SER A 7 -78.73 -49.01 1.40
CA SER A 7 -78.08 -48.10 0.47
C SER A 7 -78.55 -46.64 0.58
N GLY A 8 -77.68 -45.69 0.32
CA GLY A 8 -78.07 -44.30 0.19
C GLY A 8 -76.98 -43.51 -0.60
N THR A 9 -77.35 -43.15 -1.78
CA THR A 9 -76.73 -42.46 -2.85
C THR A 9 -75.95 -41.17 -2.50
N LEU A 10 -74.85 -40.97 -3.23
CA LEU A 10 -74.09 -39.75 -3.37
C LEU A 10 -74.98 -38.54 -3.79
N PRO A 11 -74.51 -37.31 -3.48
CA PRO A 11 -74.17 -36.45 -4.62
C PRO A 11 -72.78 -35.82 -4.54
N VAL A 12 -72.20 -35.76 -5.70
CA VAL A 12 -71.07 -34.98 -6.18
C VAL A 12 -71.27 -33.52 -5.84
N HIS A 13 -70.28 -32.83 -5.26
CA HIS A 13 -69.99 -31.44 -5.64
C HIS A 13 -68.68 -30.93 -5.01
N TYR A 14 -67.85 -30.36 -5.94
CA TYR A 14 -66.79 -29.38 -5.80
C TYR A 14 -65.46 -29.79 -5.12
N LEU A 15 -64.59 -30.35 -5.96
CA LEU A 15 -63.14 -30.22 -5.86
C LEU A 15 -62.72 -28.75 -6.11
N SER A 16 -62.55 -27.98 -5.07
CA SER A 16 -61.80 -26.72 -5.13
C SER A 16 -60.32 -27.04 -5.20
N ARG A 17 -59.71 -26.87 -6.39
CA ARG A 17 -58.27 -26.90 -6.58
C ARG A 17 -57.67 -25.67 -5.94
N ILE A 18 -57.12 -25.76 -4.72
CA ILE A 18 -56.19 -24.75 -4.20
C ILE A 18 -54.85 -25.04 -4.88
N VAL A 19 -54.55 -24.25 -5.91
CA VAL A 19 -53.21 -24.15 -6.49
C VAL A 19 -52.41 -23.25 -5.53
N ILE A 20 -51.64 -23.85 -4.66
CA ILE A 20 -50.59 -23.14 -3.89
C ILE A 20 -49.48 -22.86 -4.90
N ALA A 21 -49.44 -21.63 -5.43
CA ALA A 21 -48.29 -21.10 -6.16
C ALA A 21 -47.15 -20.91 -5.16
N LEU A 22 -46.22 -21.85 -5.06
CA LEU A 22 -44.92 -21.62 -4.45
C LEU A 22 -44.17 -20.63 -5.32
N ILE A 23 -44.25 -19.34 -4.97
CA ILE A 23 -43.32 -18.33 -5.46
C ILE A 23 -41.99 -18.61 -4.75
N ILE A 24 -41.12 -19.37 -5.40
CA ILE A 24 -39.71 -19.46 -5.03
C ILE A 24 -39.13 -18.08 -5.35
N LEU A 25 -39.07 -17.20 -4.35
CA LEU A 25 -38.20 -16.04 -4.37
C LEU A 25 -36.77 -16.57 -4.39
N SER A 26 -36.22 -16.80 -5.57
CA SER A 26 -34.77 -16.92 -5.74
C SER A 26 -34.18 -15.53 -5.45
N ALA A 27 -33.94 -15.22 -4.18
CA ALA A 27 -32.99 -14.20 -3.81
C ALA A 27 -31.66 -14.65 -4.41
N GLY A 28 -31.32 -14.08 -5.56
CA GLY A 28 -30.01 -14.21 -6.13
C GLY A 28 -29.03 -13.60 -5.11
N PHE A 29 -28.48 -14.41 -4.24
CA PHE A 29 -27.25 -14.09 -3.58
C PHE A 29 -26.21 -13.99 -4.69
N THR A 30 -26.03 -12.79 -5.24
CA THR A 30 -24.77 -12.44 -5.87
C THR A 30 -23.76 -12.51 -4.74
N SER A 31 -23.13 -13.69 -4.56
CA SER A 31 -21.91 -13.78 -3.80
C SER A 31 -20.95 -12.79 -4.47
N SER A 32 -20.81 -11.61 -3.89
CA SER A 32 -19.63 -10.78 -4.14
C SER A 32 -18.47 -11.72 -3.86
N LEU A 33 -17.77 -12.16 -4.90
CA LEU A 33 -16.50 -12.86 -4.71
C LEU A 33 -15.68 -11.91 -3.86
N ALA A 34 -15.43 -12.28 -2.61
CA ALA A 34 -14.58 -11.49 -1.74
C ALA A 34 -13.27 -11.30 -2.52
N GLN A 35 -12.93 -10.05 -2.77
CA GLN A 35 -11.71 -9.71 -3.49
C GLN A 35 -10.55 -10.34 -2.74
N THR A 36 -9.76 -11.19 -3.43
CA THR A 36 -8.61 -11.83 -2.80
C THR A 36 -7.62 -10.74 -2.37
N LYS A 37 -7.22 -10.79 -1.10
CA LYS A 37 -6.28 -9.80 -0.55
C LYS A 37 -4.91 -10.00 -1.20
N PRO A 38 -4.26 -8.93 -1.72
CA PRO A 38 -2.91 -9.03 -2.27
C PRO A 38 -1.94 -9.64 -1.25
N ARG A 39 -1.08 -10.56 -1.70
CA ARG A 39 -0.02 -11.16 -0.87
C ARG A 39 1.20 -10.26 -0.88
N ILE A 40 1.68 -9.84 0.29
CA ILE A 40 2.76 -8.87 0.38
C ILE A 40 3.89 -9.30 1.32
N ILE A 41 5.12 -9.05 0.92
CA ILE A 41 6.34 -9.12 1.73
C ILE A 41 6.92 -7.71 1.83
N ILE A 42 7.30 -7.31 3.04
CA ILE A 42 8.07 -6.10 3.30
C ILE A 42 9.51 -6.51 3.60
N THR A 43 10.48 -5.90 2.91
CA THR A 43 11.89 -5.89 3.35
C THR A 43 12.26 -4.47 3.72
N ALA A 44 12.79 -4.25 4.92
CA ALA A 44 12.99 -2.94 5.52
C ALA A 44 14.31 -2.86 6.29
N ASP A 45 14.97 -1.71 6.26
CA ASP A 45 16.12 -1.40 7.09
C ASP A 45 15.73 -0.43 8.23
N PRO A 46 16.55 -0.22 9.26
CA PRO A 46 16.16 0.57 10.43
C PRO A 46 16.22 2.07 10.15
N GLU A 47 15.60 2.53 9.09
CA GLU A 47 15.44 3.96 8.83
C GLU A 47 14.19 4.50 9.54
N LEU A 48 14.16 5.82 9.79
CA LEU A 48 13.09 6.47 10.56
C LEU A 48 11.73 6.37 9.86
N ASP A 49 11.72 6.52 8.55
CA ASP A 49 10.50 6.46 7.74
C ASP A 49 10.04 5.02 7.48
N ASP A 50 10.94 4.02 7.46
CA ASP A 50 10.56 2.60 7.52
C ASP A 50 9.70 2.28 8.75
N SER A 51 10.13 2.77 9.92
CA SER A 51 9.40 2.59 11.17
C SER A 51 8.01 3.23 11.11
N ASN A 52 7.91 4.47 10.61
CA ASN A 52 6.64 5.17 10.46
C ASN A 52 5.74 4.51 9.40
N SER A 53 6.32 4.10 8.26
CA SER A 53 5.63 3.37 7.20
C SER A 53 5.08 2.03 7.71
N LEU A 54 5.83 1.33 8.58
CA LEU A 54 5.39 0.05 9.15
C LEU A 54 4.19 0.22 10.11
N ILE A 55 4.13 1.31 10.88
CA ILE A 55 2.96 1.63 11.71
C ILE A 55 1.73 1.78 10.82
N ARG A 56 1.82 2.58 9.76
CA ARG A 56 0.73 2.73 8.80
C ARG A 56 0.39 1.40 8.14
N PHE A 57 1.39 0.66 7.68
CA PHE A 57 1.21 -0.65 7.05
C PHE A 57 0.40 -1.61 7.94
N LEU A 58 0.73 -1.73 9.23
CA LEU A 58 -0.01 -2.63 10.14
C LEU A 58 -1.44 -2.16 10.40
N LEU A 59 -1.72 -0.86 10.40
CA LEU A 59 -3.08 -0.34 10.50
C LEU A 59 -3.95 -0.64 9.26
N TYR A 60 -3.33 -0.93 8.12
CA TYR A 60 -4.00 -1.35 6.89
C TYR A 60 -3.91 -2.87 6.63
N SER A 61 -3.47 -3.66 7.62
CA SER A 61 -3.33 -5.12 7.47
C SER A 61 -4.65 -5.87 7.23
N THR A 62 -5.77 -5.18 7.28
CA THR A 62 -7.08 -5.69 6.84
C THR A 62 -7.19 -5.83 5.32
N ASP A 63 -6.36 -5.12 4.54
CA ASP A 63 -6.51 -4.95 3.09
C ASP A 63 -5.63 -5.92 2.29
N TYR A 64 -4.61 -6.52 2.91
CA TYR A 64 -3.68 -7.46 2.27
C TYR A 64 -3.30 -8.62 3.20
N LYS A 65 -2.64 -9.63 2.63
CA LYS A 65 -2.11 -10.77 3.37
C LYS A 65 -0.61 -10.60 3.56
N ILE A 66 -0.18 -10.38 4.79
CA ILE A 66 1.24 -10.29 5.16
C ILE A 66 1.86 -11.69 5.06
N GLU A 67 2.82 -11.85 4.17
CA GLU A 67 3.58 -13.10 4.00
C GLU A 67 4.98 -13.04 4.62
N GLY A 68 5.52 -11.85 4.80
CA GLY A 68 6.83 -11.65 5.45
C GLY A 68 7.06 -10.21 5.88
N LEU A 69 7.74 -10.03 7.01
CA LEU A 69 8.35 -8.79 7.48
C LEU A 69 9.84 -9.08 7.70
N ILE A 70 10.70 -8.52 6.87
CA ILE A 70 12.08 -8.96 6.75
C ILE A 70 13.05 -7.80 6.98
N TYR A 71 13.89 -7.92 7.99
CA TYR A 71 15.02 -7.00 8.17
C TYR A 71 16.00 -7.16 7.02
N THR A 72 16.45 -6.06 6.43
CA THR A 72 17.46 -6.03 5.36
C THR A 72 18.46 -4.90 5.60
N SER A 73 19.58 -4.91 4.91
CA SER A 73 20.52 -3.79 4.88
C SER A 73 20.24 -2.86 3.70
N SER A 74 20.84 -1.68 3.75
CA SER A 74 20.98 -0.76 2.63
C SER A 74 22.34 -0.08 2.65
N GLN A 75 22.60 0.86 1.73
CA GLN A 75 23.79 1.72 1.84
C GLN A 75 23.77 2.61 3.09
N PHE A 76 22.61 2.78 3.70
CA PHE A 76 22.43 3.66 4.86
C PHE A 76 22.56 2.92 6.19
N HIS A 77 22.28 1.61 6.20
CA HIS A 77 22.21 0.82 7.44
C HIS A 77 22.66 -0.63 7.24
N TRP A 78 23.68 -1.08 7.99
CA TRP A 78 24.14 -2.48 8.01
C TRP A 78 24.92 -2.82 9.27
N THR A 79 24.82 -4.10 9.72
CA THR A 79 25.32 -4.54 11.03
C THR A 79 26.82 -4.90 11.04
N GLY A 80 27.40 -5.29 9.91
CA GLY A 80 28.62 -6.06 9.83
C GLY A 80 28.44 -7.54 10.21
N ASP A 81 29.52 -8.31 10.05
CA ASP A 81 29.53 -9.77 10.29
C ASP A 81 29.94 -10.15 11.73
N GLY A 82 30.22 -9.18 12.59
CA GLY A 82 30.70 -9.41 13.94
C GLY A 82 32.12 -10.01 14.05
N LYS A 83 32.87 -10.10 12.94
CA LYS A 83 34.21 -10.66 12.87
C LYS A 83 35.29 -9.61 12.65
N GLY A 84 34.93 -8.34 12.64
CA GLY A 84 35.84 -7.23 12.37
C GLY A 84 36.10 -6.96 10.89
N THR A 85 35.30 -7.56 9.99
CA THR A 85 35.37 -7.26 8.55
C THR A 85 34.92 -5.83 8.31
N LYS A 86 35.76 -5.06 7.59
CA LYS A 86 35.47 -3.66 7.27
C LYS A 86 35.04 -3.52 5.82
N LEU A 87 33.94 -2.77 5.62
CA LEU A 87 33.40 -2.46 4.29
C LEU A 87 33.53 -0.96 3.99
N SER A 88 33.88 -0.66 2.74
CA SER A 88 33.74 0.67 2.14
C SER A 88 33.46 0.51 0.65
N VAL A 89 32.34 1.06 0.18
CA VAL A 89 31.95 1.04 -1.24
C VAL A 89 31.92 2.47 -1.74
N PRO A 90 32.68 2.83 -2.79
CA PRO A 90 32.66 4.19 -3.34
C PRO A 90 31.26 4.64 -3.79
N GLY A 91 30.93 5.91 -3.55
CA GLY A 91 29.64 6.51 -3.96
C GLY A 91 28.49 6.30 -2.99
N ARG A 92 28.72 5.60 -1.87
CA ARG A 92 27.72 5.45 -0.81
C ARG A 92 27.67 6.68 0.10
N GLU A 93 26.64 6.77 0.96
CA GLU A 93 26.44 7.88 1.87
C GLU A 93 27.69 8.17 2.72
N TYR A 94 28.32 7.15 3.26
CA TYR A 94 29.54 7.27 4.07
C TYR A 94 30.79 7.74 3.31
N THR A 95 30.69 7.89 1.99
CA THR A 95 31.73 8.49 1.13
C THR A 95 31.31 9.83 0.49
N ARG A 96 30.07 10.28 0.71
CA ARG A 96 29.53 11.53 0.16
C ARG A 96 30.02 12.75 0.96
N PHE A 97 29.76 13.92 0.44
CA PHE A 97 30.07 15.23 1.07
C PHE A 97 31.54 15.42 1.42
N GLY A 98 32.44 14.71 0.75
CA GLY A 98 33.87 14.72 1.08
C GLY A 98 34.22 13.97 2.37
N LEU A 99 33.29 13.20 2.92
CA LEU A 99 33.47 12.38 4.10
C LEU A 99 34.10 11.04 3.73
N ASN A 100 34.92 10.51 4.65
CA ASN A 100 35.45 9.16 4.57
C ASN A 100 35.18 8.48 5.91
N LEU A 101 33.88 8.20 6.17
CA LEU A 101 33.43 7.63 7.43
C LEU A 101 33.75 6.16 7.55
N CYS A 102 33.87 5.45 6.40
CA CYS A 102 34.28 4.07 6.31
C CYS A 102 35.65 3.94 5.60
N PRO A 103 36.40 2.82 5.77
CA PRO A 103 35.89 1.46 6.05
C PRO A 103 35.45 1.23 7.49
N CYS A 104 34.24 0.73 7.66
CA CYS A 104 33.56 0.49 8.94
C CYS A 104 33.25 -1.00 9.14
N GLU A 105 33.14 -1.43 10.40
CA GLU A 105 32.66 -2.78 10.74
C GLU A 105 31.14 -2.88 10.75
N SER A 106 30.44 -1.75 10.99
CA SER A 106 29.00 -1.58 10.88
C SER A 106 28.70 -0.12 10.53
N TYR A 107 27.53 0.17 10.01
CA TYR A 107 27.14 1.53 9.68
C TYR A 107 25.69 1.82 10.05
N ARG A 108 25.49 2.80 10.94
CA ARG A 108 24.19 3.34 11.39
C ARG A 108 23.16 2.26 11.78
N TRP A 109 23.59 1.16 12.35
CA TRP A 109 22.74 0.07 12.83
C TRP A 109 22.96 -0.10 14.33
N ALA A 110 21.92 0.06 15.14
CA ALA A 110 22.00 -0.14 16.58
C ALA A 110 22.23 -1.62 16.90
N LYS A 111 23.03 -1.90 17.94
CA LYS A 111 23.38 -3.28 18.33
C LYS A 111 22.14 -4.15 18.62
N ASP A 112 21.10 -3.53 19.20
CA ASP A 112 19.86 -4.20 19.61
C ASP A 112 18.67 -3.73 18.76
N GLU A 113 18.93 -3.44 17.47
CA GLU A 113 17.89 -2.96 16.55
C GLU A 113 16.81 -4.01 16.31
N ARG A 114 15.56 -3.62 16.55
CA ARG A 114 14.42 -4.50 16.45
C ARG A 114 13.11 -3.76 16.10
N PHE A 115 13.19 -2.69 15.32
CA PHE A 115 12.04 -1.81 15.06
C PHE A 115 10.81 -2.55 14.52
N ILE A 116 11.00 -3.60 13.69
CA ILE A 116 9.87 -4.42 13.19
C ILE A 116 9.17 -5.12 14.36
N ASP A 117 9.94 -5.74 15.26
CA ASP A 117 9.39 -6.40 16.45
C ASP A 117 8.68 -5.38 17.35
N ASP A 118 9.29 -4.22 17.58
CA ASP A 118 8.75 -3.17 18.45
C ASP A 118 7.43 -2.61 17.91
N VAL A 119 7.30 -2.38 16.62
CA VAL A 119 6.04 -1.94 16.00
C VAL A 119 4.98 -3.04 16.12
N VAL A 120 5.34 -4.31 15.91
CA VAL A 120 4.41 -5.45 16.07
C VAL A 120 4.00 -5.65 17.54
N GLU A 121 4.89 -5.42 18.49
CA GLU A 121 4.55 -5.43 19.92
C GLU A 121 3.61 -4.28 20.30
N ASN A 122 3.76 -3.10 19.70
CA ASN A 122 2.83 -1.99 19.91
C ASN A 122 1.47 -2.27 19.23
N TYR A 123 1.46 -2.92 18.07
CA TYR A 123 0.24 -3.42 17.44
C TYR A 123 -0.50 -4.43 18.34
N GLU A 124 0.22 -5.37 18.98
CA GLU A 124 -0.36 -6.33 19.91
C GLU A 124 -1.12 -5.66 21.07
N LYS A 125 -0.56 -4.59 21.62
CA LYS A 125 -1.20 -3.84 22.73
C LYS A 125 -2.54 -3.22 22.32
N VAL A 126 -2.70 -2.84 21.06
CA VAL A 126 -3.91 -2.18 20.52
C VAL A 126 -4.82 -3.12 19.74
N TYR A 127 -4.38 -4.34 19.44
CA TYR A 127 -5.13 -5.32 18.66
C TYR A 127 -6.57 -5.55 19.16
N PRO A 128 -6.86 -5.66 20.48
CA PRO A 128 -8.22 -5.82 20.95
C PRO A 128 -9.17 -4.72 20.48
N ASN A 129 -8.72 -3.47 20.45
CA ASN A 129 -9.51 -2.34 19.96
C ASN A 129 -9.66 -2.39 18.43
N LEU A 130 -8.57 -2.58 17.70
CA LEU A 130 -8.60 -2.70 16.23
C LEU A 130 -9.59 -3.77 15.78
N LYS A 131 -9.64 -4.90 16.47
CA LYS A 131 -10.54 -6.02 16.17
C LYS A 131 -12.02 -5.68 16.35
N VAL A 132 -12.35 -4.70 17.19
CA VAL A 132 -13.73 -4.19 17.34
C VAL A 132 -14.16 -3.43 16.07
N HIS A 133 -13.24 -2.67 15.46
CA HIS A 133 -13.52 -1.83 14.31
C HIS A 133 -13.49 -2.59 12.97
N HIS A 134 -12.61 -3.60 12.85
CA HIS A 134 -12.57 -4.44 11.65
C HIS A 134 -12.19 -5.89 12.00
N PRO A 135 -13.04 -6.88 11.63
CA PRO A 135 -12.82 -8.28 12.01
C PRO A 135 -11.61 -8.95 11.35
N ASP A 136 -11.08 -8.36 10.28
CA ASP A 136 -9.99 -8.95 9.49
C ASP A 136 -8.58 -8.54 9.94
N TYR A 137 -8.44 -7.76 11.01
CA TYR A 137 -7.11 -7.51 11.57
C TYR A 137 -6.45 -8.84 11.96
N PRO A 138 -5.24 -9.15 11.42
CA PRO A 138 -4.55 -10.40 11.71
C PRO A 138 -4.12 -10.47 13.19
N ALA A 139 -4.09 -11.68 13.75
CA ALA A 139 -3.61 -11.87 15.11
C ALA A 139 -2.13 -11.49 15.23
N PRO A 140 -1.69 -10.85 16.33
CA PRO A 140 -0.30 -10.47 16.53
C PRO A 140 0.67 -11.64 16.43
N SER A 141 0.27 -12.83 16.90
CA SER A 141 1.06 -14.07 16.79
C SER A 141 1.27 -14.50 15.34
N GLU A 142 0.29 -14.27 14.46
CA GLU A 142 0.42 -14.51 13.02
C GLU A 142 1.47 -13.59 12.42
N ILE A 143 1.40 -12.29 12.70
CA ILE A 143 2.38 -11.29 12.21
C ILE A 143 3.79 -11.61 12.73
N LYS A 144 3.94 -11.87 14.04
CA LYS A 144 5.23 -12.25 14.66
C LYS A 144 5.86 -13.47 13.99
N SER A 145 5.03 -14.45 13.61
CA SER A 145 5.49 -15.65 12.90
C SER A 145 6.08 -15.38 11.51
N LYS A 146 5.88 -14.19 10.95
CA LYS A 146 6.36 -13.77 9.63
C LYS A 146 7.64 -12.93 9.68
N ILE A 147 8.13 -12.56 10.87
CA ILE A 147 9.36 -11.77 11.01
C ILE A 147 10.58 -12.65 10.71
N ARG A 148 11.48 -12.16 9.86
CA ARG A 148 12.73 -12.85 9.48
C ARG A 148 13.88 -11.86 9.37
N PHE A 149 15.10 -12.35 9.56
CA PHE A 149 16.32 -11.64 9.17
C PHE A 149 16.71 -12.05 7.76
N GLY A 150 16.85 -11.06 6.89
CA GLY A 150 17.43 -11.18 5.56
C GLY A 150 18.93 -10.88 5.57
N ASN A 151 19.45 -10.30 4.48
CA ASN A 151 20.78 -9.77 4.50
C ASN A 151 20.79 -8.47 5.31
N ILE A 152 21.51 -8.47 6.42
CA ILE A 152 21.71 -7.29 7.29
C ILE A 152 23.20 -6.98 7.50
N GLU A 153 24.11 -7.89 7.10
CA GLU A 153 25.53 -7.79 7.47
C GLU A 153 26.25 -6.69 6.69
N PHE A 154 26.04 -6.63 5.36
CA PHE A 154 26.73 -5.66 4.52
C PHE A 154 25.82 -5.09 3.44
N ASP A 155 26.11 -3.87 3.02
CA ASP A 155 25.48 -3.18 1.92
C ASP A 155 25.62 -3.98 0.60
N GLY A 156 24.49 -4.40 0.03
CA GLY A 156 24.44 -5.09 -1.27
C GLY A 156 25.03 -6.50 -1.31
N ASP A 157 25.27 -7.14 -0.18
CA ASP A 157 25.75 -8.53 -0.14
C ASP A 157 24.58 -9.53 -0.32
N TYR A 158 24.60 -10.29 -1.41
CA TYR A 158 23.66 -11.40 -1.68
C TYR A 158 24.40 -12.74 -1.86
N SER A 159 25.55 -12.90 -1.20
CA SER A 159 26.43 -14.07 -1.37
C SER A 159 25.90 -15.33 -0.69
N LYS A 160 25.11 -15.21 0.39
CA LYS A 160 24.63 -16.33 1.20
C LYS A 160 23.14 -16.30 1.47
N ASP A 161 22.54 -17.48 1.63
CA ASP A 161 21.15 -17.64 2.04
C ASP A 161 20.93 -17.13 3.47
N THR A 162 19.75 -16.58 3.69
CA THR A 162 19.29 -16.07 5.00
C THR A 162 17.86 -16.54 5.22
N PRO A 163 17.34 -16.57 6.48
CA PRO A 163 15.95 -16.92 6.73
C PRO A 163 14.95 -16.07 5.93
N GLY A 164 15.28 -14.79 5.68
CA GLY A 164 14.47 -13.89 4.85
C GLY A 164 14.51 -14.27 3.38
N SER A 165 15.67 -14.51 2.80
CA SER A 165 15.78 -14.95 1.40
C SER A 165 15.14 -16.31 1.17
N ASP A 166 15.24 -17.23 2.14
CA ASP A 166 14.60 -18.55 2.07
C ASP A 166 13.08 -18.45 2.10
N LEU A 167 12.52 -17.54 2.93
CA LEU A 167 11.09 -17.27 2.94
C LEU A 167 10.63 -16.75 1.57
N ILE A 168 11.31 -15.74 1.01
CA ILE A 168 10.99 -15.20 -0.31
C ILE A 168 11.06 -16.30 -1.37
N LYS A 169 12.15 -17.08 -1.39
CA LYS A 169 12.34 -18.22 -2.31
C LYS A 169 11.18 -19.22 -2.19
N SER A 170 10.80 -19.61 -0.97
CA SER A 170 9.73 -20.57 -0.74
C SER A 170 8.37 -20.08 -1.27
N LEU A 171 8.07 -18.81 -1.08
CA LEU A 171 6.82 -18.18 -1.54
C LEU A 171 6.80 -17.96 -3.06
N MET A 172 7.95 -17.69 -3.69
CA MET A 172 8.06 -17.65 -5.14
C MET A 172 7.82 -19.02 -5.78
N LEU A 173 8.25 -20.10 -5.10
CA LEU A 173 8.17 -21.47 -5.58
C LEU A 173 6.90 -22.21 -5.14
N ASP A 174 6.07 -21.66 -4.25
CA ASP A 174 4.83 -22.31 -3.79
C ASP A 174 3.81 -22.47 -4.93
N ASP A 175 2.81 -23.33 -4.73
CA ASP A 175 1.78 -23.64 -5.73
C ASP A 175 0.69 -22.55 -5.84
N ASN A 176 0.72 -21.55 -4.97
CA ASN A 176 -0.21 -20.42 -5.07
C ASN A 176 0.12 -19.59 -6.30
N LYS A 177 -0.86 -19.40 -7.19
CA LYS A 177 -0.71 -18.68 -8.47
C LYS A 177 -1.01 -17.19 -8.36
N GLU A 178 -1.49 -16.74 -7.20
CA GLU A 178 -1.78 -15.32 -7.00
C GLU A 178 -0.49 -14.49 -6.97
N PRO A 179 -0.55 -13.24 -7.44
CA PRO A 179 0.59 -12.34 -7.39
C PRO A 179 1.19 -12.23 -5.98
N LEU A 180 2.50 -12.20 -5.92
CA LEU A 180 3.28 -11.94 -4.71
C LEU A 180 3.99 -10.61 -4.87
N TYR A 181 3.55 -9.61 -4.13
CA TYR A 181 4.16 -8.30 -4.10
C TYR A 181 5.29 -8.29 -3.09
N ILE A 182 6.48 -7.91 -3.52
CA ILE A 182 7.67 -7.88 -2.68
C ILE A 182 8.20 -6.45 -2.70
N THR A 183 8.08 -5.77 -1.56
CA THR A 183 8.55 -4.40 -1.42
C THR A 183 9.99 -4.39 -0.91
N ALA A 184 10.76 -3.41 -1.33
CA ALA A 184 12.07 -3.12 -0.76
C ALA A 184 12.08 -1.68 -0.27
N TRP A 185 12.08 -1.49 1.03
CA TRP A 185 12.18 -0.19 1.69
C TRP A 185 13.64 0.21 1.86
N GLY A 186 14.50 -0.77 2.18
CA GLY A 186 15.95 -0.65 2.12
C GLY A 186 16.56 -1.22 0.83
N GLY A 187 17.71 -1.90 0.95
CA GLY A 187 18.37 -2.57 -0.16
C GLY A 187 17.62 -3.81 -0.65
N GLN A 188 17.99 -4.31 -1.82
CA GLN A 188 17.33 -5.43 -2.49
C GLN A 188 18.14 -6.73 -2.42
N SER A 189 19.26 -6.74 -1.69
CA SER A 189 20.17 -7.89 -1.59
C SER A 189 19.50 -9.18 -1.11
N THR A 190 18.54 -9.08 -0.18
CA THR A 190 17.76 -10.24 0.30
C THR A 190 16.88 -10.83 -0.81
N ILE A 191 16.24 -9.98 -1.62
CA ILE A 191 15.42 -10.39 -2.77
C ILE A 191 16.31 -11.01 -3.85
N ALA A 192 17.43 -10.37 -4.15
CA ALA A 192 18.41 -10.87 -5.11
C ALA A 192 18.98 -12.24 -4.67
N ARG A 193 19.21 -12.43 -3.37
CA ARG A 193 19.67 -13.74 -2.86
C ARG A 193 18.63 -14.82 -3.08
N ALA A 194 17.34 -14.54 -2.83
CA ALA A 194 16.28 -15.49 -3.12
C ALA A 194 16.25 -15.90 -4.61
N LEU A 195 16.29 -14.90 -5.50
CA LEU A 195 16.34 -15.13 -6.95
C LEU A 195 17.59 -15.89 -7.38
N LYS A 196 18.75 -15.53 -6.82
CA LYS A 196 20.02 -16.22 -7.10
C LYS A 196 19.99 -17.66 -6.60
N SER A 197 19.47 -17.92 -5.42
CA SER A 197 19.35 -19.27 -4.85
C SER A 197 18.46 -20.16 -5.72
N ILE A 198 17.37 -19.60 -6.29
CA ILE A 198 16.53 -20.32 -7.26
C ILE A 198 17.31 -20.58 -8.55
N GLN A 199 17.99 -19.58 -9.08
CA GLN A 199 18.79 -19.73 -10.30
C GLN A 199 19.90 -20.78 -10.11
N ASP A 200 20.68 -20.70 -9.03
CA ASP A 200 21.74 -21.65 -8.71
C ASP A 200 21.21 -23.09 -8.62
N GLN A 201 20.01 -23.27 -8.10
CA GLN A 201 19.39 -24.60 -7.94
C GLN A 201 18.85 -25.18 -9.25
N TYR A 202 18.24 -24.37 -10.10
CA TYR A 202 17.42 -24.87 -11.21
C TYR A 202 17.94 -24.52 -12.60
N GLU A 203 18.80 -23.52 -12.80
CA GLU A 203 19.21 -23.02 -14.13
C GLU A 203 19.74 -24.11 -15.07
N LYS A 204 20.39 -25.14 -14.51
CA LYS A 204 20.96 -26.25 -15.28
C LYS A 204 20.06 -27.48 -15.34
N THR A 205 18.81 -27.38 -14.90
CA THR A 205 17.85 -28.47 -14.87
C THR A 205 16.80 -28.31 -15.98
N PRO A 206 16.15 -29.40 -16.42
CA PRO A 206 15.08 -29.33 -17.41
C PRO A 206 13.87 -28.47 -16.97
N GLU A 207 13.66 -28.29 -15.65
CA GLU A 207 12.55 -27.57 -15.08
C GLU A 207 12.73 -26.05 -15.13
N TRP A 208 13.92 -25.57 -15.42
CA TRP A 208 14.25 -24.14 -15.37
C TRP A 208 13.31 -23.23 -16.16
N PRO A 209 12.96 -23.51 -17.44
CA PRO A 209 12.09 -22.64 -18.23
C PRO A 209 10.71 -22.44 -17.57
N ASP A 210 10.15 -23.51 -16.99
CA ASP A 210 8.84 -23.47 -16.34
C ASP A 210 8.90 -22.73 -15.01
N ILE A 211 9.94 -23.01 -14.20
CA ILE A 211 10.18 -22.33 -12.92
C ILE A 211 10.37 -20.83 -13.15
N ARG A 212 11.24 -20.45 -14.10
CA ARG A 212 11.49 -19.05 -14.45
C ARG A 212 10.20 -18.34 -14.90
N THR A 213 9.44 -18.96 -15.81
CA THR A 213 8.17 -18.43 -16.29
C THR A 213 7.16 -18.24 -15.15
N ARG A 214 7.08 -19.20 -14.23
CA ARG A 214 6.19 -19.12 -13.07
C ARG A 214 6.55 -17.97 -12.15
N ILE A 215 7.84 -17.77 -11.87
CA ILE A 215 8.34 -16.68 -11.02
C ILE A 215 8.03 -15.32 -11.66
N LEU A 216 8.35 -15.15 -12.95
CA LEU A 216 8.08 -13.91 -13.69
C LEU A 216 6.60 -13.53 -13.76
N LYS A 217 5.69 -14.50 -13.70
CA LYS A 217 4.24 -14.27 -13.64
C LYS A 217 3.72 -13.97 -12.24
N LYS A 218 4.43 -14.41 -11.20
CA LYS A 218 4.00 -14.34 -9.82
C LYS A 218 4.59 -13.16 -9.07
N ALA A 219 5.90 -12.94 -9.19
CA ALA A 219 6.62 -11.97 -8.39
C ALA A 219 6.55 -10.57 -9.01
N ILE A 220 6.14 -9.58 -8.20
CA ILE A 220 6.11 -8.16 -8.55
C ILE A 220 6.97 -7.43 -7.53
N LEU A 221 8.02 -6.75 -7.99
CA LEU A 221 8.94 -6.02 -7.13
C LEU A 221 8.56 -4.55 -7.06
N LEU A 222 8.47 -4.02 -5.84
CA LEU A 222 8.04 -2.65 -5.53
C LEU A 222 9.10 -1.96 -4.64
N PRO A 223 10.21 -1.47 -5.21
CA PRO A 223 11.27 -0.86 -4.43
C PRO A 223 11.05 0.62 -4.16
N SER A 224 11.59 1.08 -3.04
CA SER A 224 11.87 2.47 -2.72
C SER A 224 13.28 2.85 -3.23
N GLY A 225 13.51 2.67 -4.54
CA GLY A 225 14.80 2.87 -5.19
C GLY A 225 15.73 1.63 -5.17
N ASP A 226 16.89 1.75 -5.82
CA ASP A 226 17.97 0.75 -5.79
C ASP A 226 19.05 1.20 -4.79
N GLN A 227 18.78 0.95 -3.50
CA GLN A 227 19.57 1.53 -2.41
C GLN A 227 20.91 0.80 -2.16
N ASP A 228 21.14 -0.34 -2.80
CA ASP A 228 22.36 -1.14 -2.64
C ASP A 228 22.97 -1.60 -3.96
N ASP A 229 22.55 -1.03 -5.10
CA ASP A 229 22.92 -1.36 -6.48
C ASP A 229 22.57 -2.80 -6.90
N THR A 230 21.87 -3.56 -6.07
CA THR A 230 21.63 -4.98 -6.35
C THR A 230 20.68 -5.19 -7.53
N TYR A 231 19.73 -4.26 -7.72
CA TYR A 231 18.93 -4.29 -8.95
C TYR A 231 19.79 -4.14 -10.19
N ALA A 232 20.62 -3.11 -10.24
CA ALA A 232 21.48 -2.84 -11.39
C ALA A 232 22.52 -3.94 -11.64
N LYS A 233 23.12 -4.50 -10.56
CA LYS A 233 24.21 -5.48 -10.63
C LYS A 233 23.74 -6.91 -10.84
N TYR A 234 22.56 -7.28 -10.33
CA TYR A 234 22.11 -8.67 -10.38
C TYR A 234 20.69 -8.84 -10.95
N ILE A 235 19.67 -8.17 -10.38
CA ILE A 235 18.27 -8.46 -10.74
C ILE A 235 18.04 -8.13 -12.22
N LYS A 236 18.34 -6.91 -12.66
CA LYS A 236 18.14 -6.47 -14.05
C LYS A 236 18.91 -7.32 -15.07
N PRO A 237 20.20 -7.65 -14.89
CA PRO A 237 20.95 -8.49 -15.84
C PRO A 237 20.46 -9.94 -15.95
N ASN A 238 19.99 -10.54 -14.84
CA ASN A 238 19.63 -11.97 -14.81
C ASN A 238 18.12 -12.23 -14.94
N TRP A 239 17.30 -11.25 -14.56
CA TRP A 239 15.83 -11.31 -14.55
C TRP A 239 15.23 -10.08 -15.26
N PRO A 240 15.63 -9.76 -16.51
CA PRO A 240 15.25 -8.51 -17.18
C PRO A 240 13.74 -8.37 -17.43
N GLU A 241 12.97 -9.47 -17.43
CA GLU A 241 11.53 -9.48 -17.62
C GLU A 241 10.74 -9.42 -16.30
N MET A 242 11.43 -9.30 -15.15
CA MET A 242 10.77 -9.17 -13.85
C MET A 242 9.84 -7.95 -13.83
N ASP A 243 8.61 -8.13 -13.37
CA ASP A 243 7.70 -7.01 -13.13
C ASP A 243 8.26 -6.18 -11.96
N TYR A 244 8.96 -5.13 -12.33
CA TYR A 244 9.65 -4.22 -11.41
C TYR A 244 9.04 -2.83 -11.56
N ARG A 245 8.38 -2.34 -10.52
CA ARG A 245 7.57 -1.12 -10.55
C ARG A 245 8.14 -0.10 -9.58
N GLN A 246 8.75 0.94 -10.10
CA GLN A 246 9.20 2.08 -9.31
C GLN A 246 8.06 3.09 -9.09
N MET A 247 8.24 3.89 -8.05
CA MET A 247 7.40 5.04 -7.77
C MET A 247 7.52 6.08 -8.88
N GLY A 248 6.37 6.52 -9.39
CA GLY A 248 6.24 7.61 -10.32
C GLY A 248 5.54 8.82 -9.68
N LYS A 249 4.70 9.49 -10.46
CA LYS A 249 3.94 10.65 -10.01
C LYS A 249 2.89 10.27 -8.96
N GLY A 250 2.83 11.01 -7.84
CA GLY A 250 1.87 10.75 -6.77
C GLY A 250 2.07 11.62 -5.54
N PRO A 251 1.38 11.30 -4.43
CA PRO A 251 1.61 11.97 -3.16
C PRO A 251 3.05 11.76 -2.67
N ASN A 252 3.64 12.81 -2.13
CA ASN A 252 4.97 12.74 -1.56
C ASN A 252 4.91 12.41 -0.06
N TYR A 253 5.41 11.23 0.32
CA TYR A 253 5.48 10.78 1.72
C TYR A 253 6.91 10.84 2.29
N SER A 254 7.92 11.23 1.50
CA SER A 254 9.31 11.23 1.93
C SER A 254 9.64 12.35 2.92
N TYR A 255 10.84 12.33 3.46
CA TYR A 255 11.37 13.41 4.28
C TYR A 255 11.22 14.77 3.58
N GLY A 256 10.76 15.78 4.33
CA GLY A 256 10.54 17.13 3.80
C GLY A 256 9.35 17.27 2.86
N ALA A 257 8.38 16.36 2.90
CA ALA A 257 7.14 16.46 2.14
C ALA A 257 6.47 17.83 2.32
N GLN A 258 6.48 18.39 3.54
CA GLN A 258 5.93 19.72 3.86
C GLN A 258 6.58 20.87 3.11
N LEU A 259 7.79 20.70 2.61
CA LEU A 259 8.52 21.74 1.83
C LEU A 259 8.13 21.73 0.34
N ARG A 260 7.49 20.65 -0.12
CA ARG A 260 7.20 20.38 -1.54
C ARG A 260 5.73 20.17 -1.83
N THR A 261 4.88 20.19 -0.79
CA THR A 261 3.45 19.98 -0.94
C THR A 261 2.70 21.27 -1.22
N ILE A 262 1.46 21.17 -1.68
CA ILE A 262 0.58 22.31 -1.88
C ILE A 262 0.03 22.81 -0.52
N PRO A 263 -0.38 24.09 -0.41
CA PRO A 263 -0.79 24.69 0.86
C PRO A 263 -1.87 23.91 1.61
N GLU A 264 -2.83 23.32 0.91
CA GLU A 264 -3.92 22.53 1.50
C GLU A 264 -3.43 21.29 2.25
N ASN A 265 -2.27 20.76 1.87
CA ASN A 265 -1.70 19.57 2.49
C ASN A 265 -0.84 19.90 3.72
N VAL A 266 -0.34 21.13 3.84
CA VAL A 266 0.53 21.56 4.96
C VAL A 266 -0.18 21.34 6.31
N ALA A 267 -1.50 21.58 6.37
CA ALA A 267 -2.29 21.40 7.59
C ALA A 267 -2.13 20.00 8.21
N TYR A 268 -1.91 18.97 7.40
CA TYR A 268 -1.75 17.57 7.83
C TYR A 268 -0.32 17.23 8.27
N THR A 269 0.61 18.18 8.21
CA THR A 269 2.03 17.98 8.57
C THR A 269 2.45 18.79 9.79
N THR A 270 1.59 19.66 10.32
CA THR A 270 1.88 20.51 11.47
C THR A 270 2.03 19.71 12.77
N ALA A 271 2.77 20.25 13.72
CA ALA A 271 2.92 19.66 15.06
C ALA A 271 1.57 19.47 15.78
N ALA A 272 0.66 20.43 15.62
CA ALA A 272 -0.68 20.35 16.21
C ALA A 272 -1.46 19.16 15.63
N TRP A 273 -1.50 19.03 14.28
CA TRP A 273 -2.19 17.91 13.64
C TRP A 273 -1.60 16.56 14.03
N MET A 274 -0.27 16.45 14.05
CA MET A 274 0.45 15.24 14.45
C MET A 274 0.17 14.87 15.90
N THR A 275 0.11 15.86 16.80
CA THR A 275 -0.23 15.62 18.21
C THR A 275 -1.66 15.12 18.35
N ASP A 276 -2.62 15.80 17.74
CA ASP A 276 -4.05 15.50 17.90
C ASP A 276 -4.46 14.17 17.24
N ASN A 277 -3.82 13.82 16.14
CA ASN A 277 -4.26 12.73 15.28
C ASN A 277 -3.30 11.53 15.18
N VAL A 278 -2.06 11.66 15.71
CA VAL A 278 -1.06 10.59 15.61
C VAL A 278 -0.41 10.34 16.97
N THR A 279 0.47 11.23 17.45
CA THR A 279 1.40 10.91 18.54
C THR A 279 0.76 10.75 19.92
N SER A 280 -0.43 11.32 20.16
CA SER A 280 -1.22 11.11 21.38
C SER A 280 -2.06 9.82 21.39
N LEU A 281 -2.12 9.10 20.26
CA LEU A 281 -3.03 7.98 20.08
C LEU A 281 -2.39 6.63 20.44
N GLY A 282 -2.18 6.41 21.72
CA GLY A 282 -1.77 5.12 22.28
C GLY A 282 -0.39 4.62 21.86
N PRO A 283 -0.12 3.30 22.03
CA PRO A 283 1.20 2.73 21.81
C PRO A 283 1.76 2.90 20.40
N LEU A 284 0.94 2.74 19.34
CA LEU A 284 1.39 2.93 17.95
C LEU A 284 1.69 4.40 17.67
N GLY A 285 0.79 5.30 18.07
CA GLY A 285 0.99 6.73 17.86
C GLY A 285 2.19 7.29 18.62
N SER A 286 2.41 6.88 19.87
CA SER A 286 3.55 7.32 20.67
C SER A 286 4.90 6.76 20.18
N TYR A 287 4.89 5.68 19.43
CA TYR A 287 6.09 5.12 18.79
C TYR A 287 6.45 5.84 17.48
N TYR A 288 5.47 6.47 16.84
CA TYR A 288 5.64 7.21 15.58
C TYR A 288 6.66 8.34 15.73
N ARG A 289 7.61 8.45 14.77
CA ARG A 289 8.70 9.41 14.77
C ARG A 289 8.27 10.74 14.18
N VAL A 290 8.59 11.83 14.89
CA VAL A 290 8.33 13.21 14.48
C VAL A 290 9.57 14.08 14.68
N TRP A 291 9.64 15.24 14.05
CA TRP A 291 10.71 16.18 14.27
C TRP A 291 10.82 16.56 15.75
N GLY A 292 12.03 16.56 16.30
CA GLY A 292 12.30 16.98 17.67
C GLY A 292 11.81 16.01 18.74
N ASP A 293 11.64 14.74 18.43
CA ASP A 293 11.21 13.69 19.38
C ASP A 293 12.29 13.31 20.41
N GLY A 294 13.48 13.88 20.32
CA GLY A 294 14.58 13.64 21.26
C GLY A 294 15.32 12.33 21.06
N ARG A 295 15.06 11.58 19.99
CA ARG A 295 15.66 10.27 19.73
C ARG A 295 16.55 10.31 18.49
N GLN A 296 17.64 9.53 18.53
CA GLN A 296 18.44 9.14 17.37
C GLN A 296 18.34 7.63 17.20
N MET A 297 18.39 7.14 15.97
CA MET A 297 18.43 5.70 15.68
C MET A 297 19.70 5.08 16.24
N VAL A 298 20.84 5.74 15.98
CA VAL A 298 22.14 5.38 16.54
C VAL A 298 22.72 6.60 17.24
N LYS A 299 23.11 6.45 18.49
CA LYS A 299 23.69 7.55 19.26
C LYS A 299 24.94 8.12 18.58
N GLY A 300 24.91 9.41 18.30
CA GLY A 300 26.02 10.12 17.66
C GLY A 300 26.01 10.04 16.12
N ASP A 301 24.95 9.51 15.51
CA ASP A 301 24.76 9.54 14.06
C ASP A 301 24.68 10.98 13.56
N ILE A 302 25.68 11.37 12.75
CA ILE A 302 25.78 12.74 12.22
C ILE A 302 24.75 13.06 11.12
N PHE A 303 24.07 12.06 10.57
CA PHE A 303 23.01 12.25 9.58
C PHE A 303 21.62 12.29 10.24
N ASP A 304 21.47 11.71 11.43
CA ASP A 304 20.21 11.70 12.19
C ASP A 304 20.16 12.83 13.22
N TYR A 305 19.87 14.03 12.75
CA TYR A 305 19.63 15.22 13.59
C TYR A 305 18.13 15.50 13.81
N PHE A 306 17.26 14.65 13.31
CA PHE A 306 15.81 14.85 13.35
C PHE A 306 15.25 14.97 14.76
N GLY A 307 15.84 14.28 15.72
CA GLY A 307 15.48 14.40 17.14
C GLY A 307 15.85 15.76 17.78
N LEU A 308 16.58 16.62 17.08
CA LEU A 308 17.19 17.84 17.62
C LEU A 308 16.51 19.13 17.12
N SER A 309 15.20 19.13 16.89
CA SER A 309 14.47 20.36 16.56
C SER A 309 14.61 21.41 17.66
N GLY A 310 14.68 22.66 17.24
CA GLY A 310 14.94 23.81 18.10
C GLY A 310 16.32 24.41 17.87
N GLN A 311 17.26 23.67 17.25
CA GLN A 311 18.50 24.17 16.69
C GLN A 311 18.28 24.66 15.26
N THR A 312 19.04 25.69 14.87
CA THR A 312 19.12 26.13 13.48
C THR A 312 20.00 25.20 12.65
N ASN A 313 19.89 25.28 11.32
CA ASN A 313 20.77 24.54 10.41
C ASN A 313 22.26 24.85 10.67
N GLU A 314 22.60 26.10 10.98
CA GLU A 314 23.94 26.56 11.28
C GLU A 314 24.46 26.01 12.61
N GLU A 315 23.62 25.94 13.63
CA GLU A 315 23.97 25.35 14.92
C GLU A 315 24.23 23.86 14.79
N LEU A 316 23.36 23.13 14.07
CA LEU A 316 23.58 21.69 13.81
C LEU A 316 24.87 21.42 13.05
N LYS A 317 25.19 22.22 12.02
CA LYS A 317 26.47 22.11 11.30
C LYS A 317 27.67 22.39 12.19
N LYS A 318 27.57 23.37 13.10
CA LYS A 318 28.62 23.64 14.10
C LYS A 318 28.78 22.48 15.11
N MET A 319 27.71 21.75 15.39
CA MET A 319 27.73 20.54 16.22
C MET A 319 28.28 19.31 15.48
N GLY A 320 28.56 19.42 14.17
CA GLY A 320 29.11 18.35 13.35
C GLY A 320 28.09 17.51 12.59
N TYR A 321 26.82 17.89 12.60
CA TYR A 321 25.79 17.19 11.82
C TYR A 321 25.84 17.55 10.34
N ILE A 322 25.53 16.58 9.49
CA ILE A 322 25.32 16.77 8.05
C ILE A 322 23.85 17.14 7.82
N VAL A 323 23.57 18.42 7.74
CA VAL A 323 22.21 18.94 7.54
C VAL A 323 21.88 18.86 6.05
N TRP A 324 21.27 17.75 5.64
CA TRP A 324 20.87 17.49 4.24
C TRP A 324 19.43 17.93 3.94
N MET A 325 18.66 18.26 4.99
CA MET A 325 17.32 18.81 4.90
C MET A 325 17.13 19.92 5.95
N PRO A 326 16.45 21.04 5.64
CA PRO A 326 16.15 22.08 6.62
C PRO A 326 15.34 21.56 7.80
N VAL A 327 15.73 21.94 9.01
CA VAL A 327 15.01 21.61 10.26
C VAL A 327 13.57 22.10 10.18
N GLN A 328 12.64 21.26 10.60
CA GLN A 328 11.22 21.57 10.66
C GLN A 328 10.76 21.81 12.10
N GLU A 329 9.51 22.23 12.27
CA GLU A 329 8.91 22.47 13.58
C GLU A 329 8.92 21.19 14.43
N LYS A 330 9.28 21.37 15.72
CA LYS A 330 9.23 20.26 16.68
C LYS A 330 7.82 19.66 16.76
N GLY A 331 7.72 18.34 16.67
CA GLY A 331 6.46 17.60 16.67
C GLY A 331 5.79 17.49 15.29
N SER A 332 6.33 18.13 14.24
CA SER A 332 5.76 18.04 12.90
C SER A 332 6.10 16.71 12.21
N TRP A 333 5.43 16.45 11.10
CA TRP A 333 5.61 15.29 10.22
C TRP A 333 7.08 15.07 9.86
N LEU A 334 7.57 13.85 10.02
CA LEU A 334 8.95 13.49 9.66
C LEU A 334 9.04 12.89 8.26
N GLY A 335 8.38 11.76 8.04
CA GLY A 335 8.40 11.03 6.77
C GLY A 335 7.81 9.63 6.90
N GLU A 336 7.36 9.08 5.77
CA GLU A 336 6.92 7.71 5.52
C GLU A 336 7.25 7.36 4.08
N GLY A 337 8.54 7.42 3.72
CA GLY A 337 9.01 7.37 2.32
C GLY A 337 8.63 6.10 1.57
N ASP A 338 8.36 5.01 2.27
CA ASP A 338 8.07 3.69 1.71
C ASP A 338 6.59 3.45 1.44
N ASN A 339 5.71 4.33 1.90
CA ASN A 339 4.27 4.23 1.70
C ASN A 339 3.85 3.96 0.24
N PRO A 340 4.45 4.60 -0.79
CA PRO A 340 4.07 4.36 -2.18
C PRO A 340 4.20 2.90 -2.62
N THR A 341 5.05 2.12 -1.97
CA THR A 341 5.28 0.70 -2.32
C THR A 341 4.09 -0.19 -1.99
N PHE A 342 3.28 0.18 -0.98
CA PHE A 342 2.14 -0.64 -0.56
C PHE A 342 0.77 0.06 -0.63
N MET A 343 0.70 1.40 -0.61
CA MET A 343 -0.58 2.11 -0.54
C MET A 343 -1.46 1.94 -1.78
N ASN A 344 -0.92 1.48 -2.89
CA ASN A 344 -1.72 1.09 -4.05
C ASN A 344 -2.44 -0.25 -3.87
N MET A 345 -2.09 -1.03 -2.84
CA MET A 345 -2.75 -2.32 -2.53
C MET A 345 -3.96 -2.17 -1.63
N LEU A 346 -4.21 -0.96 -1.12
CA LEU A 346 -5.33 -0.69 -0.22
C LEU A 346 -6.66 -0.89 -0.94
N ASN A 347 -7.59 -1.53 -0.23
CA ASN A 347 -8.95 -1.77 -0.72
C ASN A 347 -9.84 -0.53 -0.60
N ASN A 348 -9.36 0.59 -1.14
CA ASN A 348 -10.08 1.86 -1.13
C ASN A 348 -10.96 2.08 -2.38
N GLY A 349 -11.00 1.09 -3.30
CA GLY A 349 -11.79 1.11 -4.52
C GLY A 349 -11.10 1.72 -5.75
N LEU A 350 -9.87 2.24 -5.62
CA LEU A 350 -9.10 2.76 -6.76
C LEU A 350 -8.48 1.67 -7.64
N ARG A 351 -8.43 0.41 -7.20
CA ARG A 351 -7.92 -0.75 -7.96
C ARG A 351 -6.48 -0.56 -8.46
N ALA A 352 -5.68 0.22 -7.73
CA ALA A 352 -4.36 0.65 -8.20
C ALA A 352 -3.34 -0.50 -8.33
N TYR A 353 -3.51 -1.59 -7.57
CA TYR A 353 -2.62 -2.76 -7.63
C TYR A 353 -2.83 -3.64 -8.88
N GLU A 354 -4.01 -3.58 -9.53
CA GLU A 354 -4.28 -4.38 -10.73
C GLU A 354 -3.34 -4.02 -11.89
N ASN A 355 -2.95 -2.75 -11.98
CA ASN A 355 -1.98 -2.29 -12.96
C ASN A 355 -1.23 -1.07 -12.41
N GLY A 356 0.09 -1.07 -12.42
CA GLY A 356 0.91 0.02 -11.91
C GLY A 356 0.59 1.39 -12.51
N SER A 357 0.12 1.44 -13.77
CA SER A 357 -0.28 2.69 -14.43
C SER A 357 -1.59 3.27 -13.93
N TYR A 358 -2.41 2.50 -13.20
CA TYR A 358 -3.71 3.00 -12.73
C TYR A 358 -3.59 4.11 -11.71
N GLY A 359 -2.59 4.01 -10.83
CA GLY A 359 -2.37 4.99 -9.79
C GLY A 359 -3.43 4.98 -8.70
N GLY A 360 -3.03 5.45 -7.52
CA GLY A 360 -3.85 5.52 -6.32
C GLY A 360 -3.17 6.33 -5.23
N TRP A 361 -3.40 6.00 -3.99
CA TRP A 361 -2.78 6.70 -2.86
C TRP A 361 -1.25 6.54 -2.82
N GLY A 362 -0.70 5.49 -3.42
CA GLY A 362 0.75 5.30 -3.62
C GLY A 362 1.30 5.91 -4.90
N GLY A 363 0.48 6.68 -5.65
CA GLY A 363 0.89 7.25 -6.94
C GLY A 363 0.81 6.27 -8.11
N VAL A 364 1.31 6.70 -9.27
CA VAL A 364 1.51 5.84 -10.43
C VAL A 364 2.82 5.09 -10.28
N GLN A 365 2.82 3.83 -10.63
CA GLN A 365 4.05 3.01 -10.70
C GLN A 365 4.51 2.92 -12.15
N VAL A 366 5.81 3.04 -12.36
CA VAL A 366 6.42 3.08 -13.69
C VAL A 366 7.49 2.00 -13.82
N THR A 367 7.74 1.55 -15.04
CA THR A 367 8.91 0.72 -15.34
C THR A 367 10.17 1.56 -15.12
N PRO A 368 11.23 1.00 -14.49
CA PRO A 368 12.33 1.80 -14.03
C PRO A 368 13.11 2.50 -15.13
N GLY A 369 13.41 3.77 -14.85
CA GLY A 369 14.60 4.41 -15.36
C GLY A 369 15.87 3.92 -14.63
N VAL A 370 17.00 4.58 -14.87
CA VAL A 370 18.25 4.32 -14.15
C VAL A 370 18.33 5.23 -12.93
N GLY A 371 18.71 4.70 -11.76
CA GLY A 371 19.00 5.46 -10.55
C GLY A 371 18.01 5.23 -9.39
N MET A 372 18.13 6.00 -8.34
CA MET A 372 17.34 5.90 -7.08
C MET A 372 15.83 6.14 -7.26
N GLY A 373 15.36 6.50 -8.47
CA GLY A 373 13.95 6.70 -8.76
C GLY A 373 13.33 7.98 -8.18
N PHE A 374 14.12 8.85 -7.54
CA PHE A 374 13.63 10.14 -7.11
C PHE A 374 13.48 11.06 -8.33
N PRO A 375 12.30 11.69 -8.53
CA PRO A 375 12.15 12.67 -9.59
C PRO A 375 13.17 13.79 -9.40
N ASP A 376 13.85 14.18 -10.49
CA ASP A 376 14.69 15.38 -10.49
C ASP A 376 13.82 16.57 -10.06
N PRO A 377 14.18 17.29 -8.97
CA PRO A 377 13.41 18.46 -8.53
C PRO A 377 13.32 19.57 -9.59
N ALA A 378 14.24 19.57 -10.57
CA ALA A 378 14.25 20.51 -11.68
C ALA A 378 13.38 20.05 -12.88
N GLN A 379 12.96 18.80 -12.92
CA GLN A 379 12.15 18.26 -14.00
C GLN A 379 10.70 18.75 -13.83
N LYS A 380 10.25 19.58 -14.75
CA LYS A 380 8.84 19.99 -14.80
C LYS A 380 7.98 18.79 -15.13
N ASP A 381 6.97 18.57 -14.31
CA ASP A 381 5.95 17.56 -14.53
C ASP A 381 5.04 18.00 -15.69
N GLU A 382 5.27 17.48 -16.88
CA GLU A 382 4.54 17.85 -18.11
C GLU A 382 3.21 17.07 -18.28
N GLY A 383 2.87 16.17 -17.36
CA GLY A 383 1.64 15.41 -17.42
C GLY A 383 0.42 16.11 -16.79
N PRO A 384 -0.80 15.58 -17.00
CA PRO A 384 -1.99 16.09 -16.30
C PRO A 384 -1.77 16.03 -14.78
N PRO A 385 -2.39 16.96 -14.01
CA PRO A 385 -2.23 16.97 -12.57
C PRO A 385 -2.72 15.63 -11.98
N PHE A 386 -1.91 15.08 -11.07
CA PHE A 386 -2.30 13.89 -10.32
C PHE A 386 -3.31 14.31 -9.22
N PRO A 387 -4.37 13.52 -8.96
CA PRO A 387 -5.34 13.85 -7.92
C PRO A 387 -4.69 14.02 -6.55
N ASN A 388 -5.11 15.02 -5.80
CA ASN A 388 -4.60 15.23 -4.44
C ASN A 388 -5.24 14.23 -3.46
N PHE A 389 -4.63 13.05 -3.32
CA PHE A 389 -5.06 12.03 -2.37
C PHE A 389 -4.54 12.25 -0.95
N TRP A 390 -3.63 13.19 -0.73
CA TRP A 390 -2.99 13.41 0.57
C TRP A 390 -3.97 13.62 1.71
N PRO A 391 -4.98 14.53 1.61
CA PRO A 391 -5.93 14.72 2.69
C PRO A 391 -6.73 13.46 3.05
N ALA A 392 -7.16 12.71 2.04
CA ALA A 392 -7.91 11.46 2.24
C ALA A 392 -7.04 10.40 2.93
N ALA A 393 -5.80 10.22 2.47
CA ALA A 393 -4.87 9.26 3.04
C ALA A 393 -4.49 9.60 4.50
N GLN A 394 -4.33 10.88 4.82
CA GLN A 394 -3.98 11.31 6.18
C GLN A 394 -5.15 11.18 7.15
N ARG A 395 -6.36 11.55 6.74
CA ARG A 395 -7.55 11.37 7.58
C ARG A 395 -7.86 9.90 7.85
N ASP A 396 -7.72 9.06 6.84
CA ASP A 396 -7.93 7.61 6.98
C ASP A 396 -6.90 6.99 7.94
N PHE A 397 -5.63 7.38 7.84
CA PHE A 397 -4.60 6.94 8.79
C PHE A 397 -4.93 7.37 10.22
N ALA A 398 -5.29 8.63 10.43
CA ALA A 398 -5.69 9.16 11.73
C ALA A 398 -6.91 8.43 12.30
N ALA A 399 -7.91 8.11 11.47
CA ALA A 399 -9.07 7.34 11.89
C ALA A 399 -8.70 5.93 12.34
N ARG A 400 -7.83 5.23 11.59
CA ARG A 400 -7.35 3.89 11.98
C ARG A 400 -6.49 3.92 13.25
N LEU A 401 -5.68 4.97 13.46
CA LEU A 401 -5.01 5.20 14.75
C LEU A 401 -6.03 5.46 15.87
N LYS A 402 -7.10 6.21 15.60
CA LYS A 402 -8.18 6.39 16.56
C LYS A 402 -8.86 5.06 16.92
N TRP A 403 -9.06 4.16 15.97
CA TRP A 403 -9.55 2.81 16.24
C TRP A 403 -8.66 2.07 17.24
N SER A 404 -7.35 2.23 17.15
CA SER A 404 -6.39 1.56 18.03
C SER A 404 -6.55 1.91 19.52
N VAL A 405 -7.19 3.04 19.83
CA VAL A 405 -7.44 3.52 21.21
C VAL A 405 -8.91 3.59 21.58
N THR A 406 -9.82 3.15 20.71
CA THR A 406 -11.27 3.26 20.90
C THR A 406 -11.88 1.86 21.07
N PRO A 407 -12.38 1.51 22.28
CA PRO A 407 -12.85 0.16 22.56
C PRO A 407 -14.28 -0.12 22.07
N LEU A 408 -15.02 0.88 21.62
CA LEU A 408 -16.39 0.76 21.16
C LEU A 408 -16.51 1.22 19.70
N TYR A 409 -17.10 0.40 18.84
CA TYR A 409 -17.30 0.70 17.42
C TYR A 409 -17.92 2.09 17.19
N LYS A 410 -19.00 2.38 17.88
CA LYS A 410 -19.79 3.63 17.74
C LYS A 410 -19.04 4.92 18.11
N ASP A 411 -17.87 4.81 18.76
CA ASP A 411 -17.10 5.97 19.24
C ASP A 411 -15.97 6.38 18.28
N ALA A 412 -15.92 5.74 17.09
CA ALA A 412 -15.00 6.10 16.02
C ALA A 412 -15.74 6.21 14.68
N ASN A 413 -15.17 6.95 13.73
CA ASN A 413 -15.69 7.05 12.37
C ASN A 413 -15.16 5.89 11.52
N HIS A 414 -16.03 5.36 10.63
CA HIS A 414 -15.70 4.31 9.68
C HIS A 414 -16.01 4.77 8.25
N GLU A 415 -15.29 4.22 7.31
CA GLU A 415 -15.39 4.60 5.91
C GLU A 415 -16.74 4.29 5.26
N PRO A 416 -17.22 5.17 4.36
CA PRO A 416 -18.43 4.93 3.61
C PRO A 416 -18.24 3.74 2.65
N LYS A 417 -19.31 3.03 2.36
CA LYS A 417 -19.38 1.98 1.35
C LYS A 417 -19.80 2.58 0.01
N VAL A 418 -19.05 2.24 -1.03
CA VAL A 418 -19.27 2.73 -2.40
C VAL A 418 -19.38 1.53 -3.32
N ASN A 419 -20.38 1.52 -4.17
CA ASN A 419 -20.53 0.47 -5.18
C ASN A 419 -21.05 1.05 -6.50
N ILE A 420 -20.54 0.57 -7.63
CA ILE A 420 -21.06 0.82 -8.96
C ILE A 420 -21.94 -0.38 -9.35
N GLU A 421 -23.19 -0.12 -9.74
CA GLU A 421 -24.10 -1.17 -10.19
C GLU A 421 -23.66 -1.75 -11.52
N GLY A 422 -23.49 -3.06 -11.57
CA GLY A 422 -23.06 -3.79 -12.75
C GLY A 422 -21.54 -3.92 -12.90
N PRO A 423 -21.06 -4.28 -14.10
CA PRO A 423 -19.64 -4.48 -14.35
C PRO A 423 -18.83 -3.18 -14.24
N VAL A 424 -17.70 -3.23 -13.57
CA VAL A 424 -16.76 -2.10 -13.44
C VAL A 424 -15.73 -2.06 -14.59
N ASN A 425 -15.71 -3.09 -15.45
CA ASN A 425 -14.99 -3.11 -16.72
C ASN A 425 -16.01 -3.31 -17.83
N ILE A 426 -16.16 -2.34 -18.72
CA ILE A 426 -17.12 -2.38 -19.82
C ILE A 426 -16.46 -2.00 -21.14
N THR A 427 -17.09 -2.39 -22.24
CA THR A 427 -16.73 -1.92 -23.58
C THR A 427 -17.85 -1.04 -24.12
N ALA A 428 -17.51 0.12 -24.66
CA ALA A 428 -18.47 1.02 -25.28
C ALA A 428 -17.87 1.65 -26.56
N ARG A 429 -18.69 1.90 -27.59
CA ARG A 429 -18.23 2.54 -28.82
C ARG A 429 -18.04 4.04 -28.65
N ALA A 430 -17.19 4.65 -29.46
CA ALA A 430 -17.12 6.10 -29.60
C ALA A 430 -18.52 6.69 -29.90
N GLY A 431 -18.87 7.81 -29.28
CA GLY A 431 -20.18 8.43 -29.33
C GLY A 431 -21.28 7.76 -28.50
N ALA A 432 -21.05 6.60 -27.92
CA ALA A 432 -22.06 5.91 -27.12
C ALA A 432 -22.31 6.59 -25.77
N LYS A 433 -23.59 6.62 -25.38
CA LYS A 433 -24.00 7.04 -24.05
C LYS A 433 -23.79 5.90 -23.04
N VAL A 434 -23.05 6.15 -21.96
CA VAL A 434 -22.85 5.21 -20.85
C VAL A 434 -23.55 5.77 -19.62
N ARG A 435 -24.46 5.00 -19.05
CA ARG A 435 -25.12 5.32 -17.79
C ARG A 435 -24.25 4.86 -16.64
N LEU A 436 -24.05 5.75 -15.67
CA LEU A 436 -23.32 5.52 -14.43
C LEU A 436 -24.33 5.39 -13.30
N ARG A 437 -24.25 4.32 -12.53
CA ARG A 437 -25.13 4.10 -11.38
C ARG A 437 -24.30 3.67 -10.20
N GLY A 438 -24.33 4.47 -9.15
CA GLY A 438 -23.65 4.18 -7.89
C GLY A 438 -24.64 4.06 -6.74
N THR A 439 -24.25 3.31 -5.74
CA THR A 439 -24.90 3.28 -4.43
C THR A 439 -23.88 3.58 -3.37
N VAL A 440 -24.27 4.33 -2.35
CA VAL A 440 -23.42 4.66 -1.22
C VAL A 440 -24.19 4.48 0.08
N SER A 441 -23.50 4.08 1.12
CA SER A 441 -24.04 4.01 2.48
C SER A 441 -22.92 4.23 3.49
N ASP A 442 -23.29 4.56 4.71
CA ASP A 442 -22.32 4.76 5.77
C ASP A 442 -22.67 3.87 6.97
N PRO A 443 -21.68 3.14 7.56
CA PRO A 443 -21.95 2.24 8.67
C PRO A 443 -22.29 2.95 9.97
N ASP A 444 -21.86 4.21 10.11
CA ASP A 444 -22.12 5.04 11.31
C ASP A 444 -23.37 5.91 11.16
N GLY A 445 -24.01 5.85 9.96
CA GLY A 445 -25.19 6.67 9.63
C GLY A 445 -24.85 8.09 9.22
N ASN A 446 -23.60 8.38 8.88
CA ASN A 446 -23.18 9.68 8.39
C ASN A 446 -23.77 10.00 7.01
N THR A 447 -23.94 11.29 6.72
CA THR A 447 -24.31 11.73 5.38
C THR A 447 -23.13 11.56 4.44
N VAL A 448 -23.39 10.91 3.28
CA VAL A 448 -22.36 10.66 2.26
C VAL A 448 -22.58 11.58 1.06
N SER A 449 -21.59 12.39 0.75
CA SER A 449 -21.50 13.14 -0.51
C SER A 449 -20.79 12.33 -1.57
N VAL A 450 -21.15 12.51 -2.85
CA VAL A 450 -20.53 11.75 -3.96
C VAL A 450 -20.06 12.68 -5.06
N LYS A 451 -19.05 12.20 -5.81
CA LYS A 451 -18.55 12.85 -7.02
C LYS A 451 -18.05 11.84 -8.01
N TRP A 452 -18.56 11.90 -9.25
CA TRP A 452 -17.95 11.22 -10.39
C TRP A 452 -16.90 12.11 -11.05
N TRP A 453 -15.75 11.52 -11.38
CA TRP A 453 -14.70 12.25 -12.08
C TRP A 453 -13.85 11.30 -12.93
N GLN A 454 -13.17 11.85 -13.96
CA GLN A 454 -12.25 11.10 -14.80
C GLN A 454 -10.87 11.05 -14.15
N PHE A 455 -10.31 9.86 -13.96
CA PHE A 455 -8.92 9.71 -13.55
C PHE A 455 -8.06 9.60 -14.82
N LYS A 456 -7.20 10.59 -15.05
CA LYS A 456 -6.38 10.76 -16.26
C LYS A 456 -5.22 9.75 -16.37
N THR A 457 -5.41 8.53 -15.91
CA THR A 457 -4.46 7.41 -16.06
C THR A 457 -4.93 6.39 -17.10
N GLY A 458 -6.10 6.59 -17.71
CA GLY A 458 -6.53 5.89 -18.92
C GLY A 458 -5.74 6.34 -20.15
N SER A 459 -5.75 5.51 -21.20
CA SER A 459 -5.01 5.82 -22.45
C SER A 459 -5.70 6.82 -23.35
N TYR A 460 -6.98 7.17 -23.11
CA TYR A 460 -7.64 8.29 -23.79
C TYR A 460 -7.15 9.62 -23.19
N PRO A 461 -6.55 10.51 -24.00
CA PRO A 461 -5.90 11.71 -23.49
C PRO A 461 -6.88 12.87 -23.19
N GLY A 462 -8.08 12.85 -23.83
CA GLY A 462 -9.04 13.95 -23.76
C GLY A 462 -9.84 13.99 -22.46
N GLU A 463 -10.67 15.03 -22.33
CA GLU A 463 -11.62 15.17 -21.21
C GLU A 463 -12.89 14.36 -21.49
N VAL A 464 -13.43 13.77 -20.45
CA VAL A 464 -14.73 13.07 -20.49
C VAL A 464 -15.66 13.72 -19.47
N PRO A 465 -16.46 14.70 -19.88
CA PRO A 465 -17.39 15.38 -18.99
C PRO A 465 -18.44 14.40 -18.44
N VAL A 466 -18.65 14.44 -17.13
CA VAL A 466 -19.70 13.67 -16.46
C VAL A 466 -20.91 14.57 -16.25
N VAL A 467 -22.09 14.13 -16.67
CA VAL A 467 -23.35 14.88 -16.47
C VAL A 467 -23.81 14.73 -15.02
N ASN A 468 -24.08 15.86 -14.34
CA ASN A 468 -24.48 15.85 -12.92
C ASN A 468 -23.51 15.02 -12.03
N PRO A 469 -22.24 15.37 -11.94
CA PRO A 469 -21.21 14.53 -11.31
C PRO A 469 -21.40 14.34 -9.79
N THR A 470 -22.22 15.14 -9.13
CA THR A 470 -22.49 15.08 -7.69
C THR A 470 -23.69 14.20 -7.31
N PHE A 471 -24.23 13.44 -8.27
CA PHE A 471 -25.31 12.50 -8.03
C PHE A 471 -24.82 11.05 -8.20
N PRO A 472 -25.33 10.09 -7.43
CA PRO A 472 -24.97 8.68 -7.60
C PRO A 472 -25.30 8.15 -8.99
N SER A 473 -26.42 8.61 -9.58
CA SER A 473 -26.81 8.29 -10.96
C SER A 473 -26.39 9.41 -11.91
N SER A 474 -25.64 9.06 -12.93
CA SER A 474 -25.05 10.00 -13.87
C SER A 474 -24.90 9.37 -15.26
N GLU A 475 -24.29 10.08 -16.19
CA GLU A 475 -23.97 9.57 -17.52
C GLU A 475 -22.79 10.29 -18.15
N ILE A 476 -22.16 9.63 -19.09
CA ILE A 476 -21.17 10.21 -20.00
C ILE A 476 -21.53 9.90 -21.45
N ILE A 477 -20.93 10.63 -22.38
CA ILE A 477 -20.80 10.24 -23.78
C ILE A 477 -19.34 9.87 -24.00
N VAL A 478 -19.07 8.66 -24.51
CA VAL A 478 -17.73 8.27 -24.93
C VAL A 478 -17.30 9.23 -26.04
N PRO A 479 -16.16 9.92 -25.94
CA PRO A 479 -15.76 10.89 -26.95
C PRO A 479 -15.74 10.31 -28.37
N ALA A 480 -16.20 11.09 -29.35
CA ALA A 480 -16.30 10.64 -30.73
C ALA A 480 -14.94 10.43 -31.40
N ASP A 481 -13.90 11.08 -30.88
CA ASP A 481 -12.51 10.97 -31.32
C ASP A 481 -11.72 9.86 -30.58
N ALA A 482 -12.35 9.18 -29.61
CA ALA A 482 -11.73 8.04 -28.96
C ALA A 482 -11.61 6.84 -29.91
N VAL A 483 -10.43 6.23 -29.97
CA VAL A 483 -10.15 5.10 -30.85
C VAL A 483 -10.25 3.77 -30.11
N ALA A 484 -10.59 2.70 -30.86
CA ALA A 484 -10.71 1.35 -30.30
C ALA A 484 -9.44 0.92 -29.54
N GLY A 485 -9.63 0.32 -28.37
CA GLY A 485 -8.57 -0.10 -27.47
C GLY A 485 -8.13 0.96 -26.45
N GLN A 486 -8.49 2.23 -26.64
CA GLN A 486 -8.24 3.23 -25.59
C GLN A 486 -9.11 2.98 -24.37
N THR A 487 -8.62 3.39 -23.20
CA THR A 487 -9.33 3.25 -21.93
C THR A 487 -9.65 4.61 -21.31
N ILE A 488 -10.83 4.70 -20.73
CA ILE A 488 -11.31 5.85 -19.95
C ILE A 488 -11.55 5.35 -18.53
N HIS A 489 -10.90 5.96 -17.56
CA HIS A 489 -11.09 5.60 -16.17
C HIS A 489 -12.00 6.64 -15.49
N LEU A 490 -13.14 6.18 -15.00
CA LEU A 490 -14.07 6.97 -14.19
C LEU A 490 -14.03 6.49 -12.74
N VAL A 491 -14.12 7.41 -11.81
CA VAL A 491 -14.13 7.12 -10.37
C VAL A 491 -15.38 7.72 -9.75
N LEU A 492 -16.14 6.90 -9.05
CA LEU A 492 -17.12 7.34 -8.07
C LEU A 492 -16.40 7.49 -6.73
N GLU A 493 -16.33 8.71 -6.26
CA GLU A 493 -15.79 9.08 -4.95
C GLU A 493 -16.93 9.34 -3.99
N ALA A 494 -16.83 8.85 -2.76
CA ALA A 494 -17.77 9.09 -1.68
C ALA A 494 -17.03 9.58 -0.44
N ASN A 495 -17.54 10.65 0.15
CA ASN A 495 -17.00 11.24 1.36
C ASN A 495 -18.11 11.29 2.41
N ASP A 496 -17.87 10.74 3.60
CA ASP A 496 -18.75 10.94 4.74
C ASP A 496 -18.57 12.34 5.37
N ASN A 497 -19.41 12.67 6.36
CA ASN A 497 -19.32 13.89 7.16
C ASN A 497 -19.00 13.58 8.63
N GLY A 498 -18.39 12.44 8.92
CA GLY A 498 -17.94 12.07 10.26
C GLY A 498 -16.81 12.97 10.79
N ASN A 499 -16.44 12.75 12.03
CA ASN A 499 -15.25 13.40 12.59
C ASN A 499 -14.01 12.78 11.94
N LEU A 500 -13.18 13.57 11.27
CA LEU A 500 -12.22 13.18 10.23
C LEU A 500 -12.96 12.50 9.06
N PRO A 501 -13.55 13.28 8.14
CA PRO A 501 -14.29 12.73 7.01
C PRO A 501 -13.48 11.72 6.20
N LEU A 502 -14.03 10.53 5.98
CA LEU A 502 -13.36 9.43 5.28
C LEU A 502 -13.81 9.33 3.84
N THR A 503 -12.92 8.87 2.99
CA THR A 503 -13.13 8.78 1.56
C THR A 503 -12.98 7.35 1.08
N ARG A 504 -13.92 6.89 0.26
CA ARG A 504 -13.80 5.63 -0.51
C ARG A 504 -14.17 5.87 -1.96
N TYR A 505 -13.72 4.98 -2.80
CA TYR A 505 -13.85 5.10 -4.24
C TYR A 505 -14.42 3.83 -4.85
N GLN A 506 -14.88 3.94 -6.09
CA GLN A 506 -15.05 2.80 -6.98
C GLN A 506 -14.65 3.21 -8.39
N ARG A 507 -13.64 2.55 -8.94
CA ARG A 507 -13.16 2.80 -10.31
C ARG A 507 -13.90 1.92 -11.31
N MET A 508 -14.40 2.56 -12.37
CA MET A 508 -14.87 1.91 -13.59
C MET A 508 -13.88 2.17 -14.73
N ILE A 509 -13.66 1.16 -15.55
CA ILE A 509 -12.81 1.25 -16.74
C ILE A 509 -13.67 0.96 -17.97
N ILE A 510 -13.69 1.91 -18.90
CA ILE A 510 -14.37 1.79 -20.18
C ILE A 510 -13.30 1.59 -21.24
N THR A 511 -13.33 0.45 -21.93
CA THR A 511 -12.51 0.21 -23.12
C THR A 511 -13.32 0.62 -24.34
N VAL A 512 -12.74 1.46 -25.18
CA VAL A 512 -13.39 1.89 -26.43
C VAL A 512 -13.42 0.69 -27.39
N GLY A 513 -14.61 0.30 -27.80
CA GLY A 513 -14.83 -0.81 -28.73
C GLY A 513 -14.71 -0.39 -30.21
N ASN A 514 -14.63 -1.38 -31.08
CA ASN A 514 -14.70 -1.15 -32.53
C ASN A 514 -16.05 -0.48 -32.92
N PRO A 515 -16.06 0.31 -34.01
CA PRO A 515 -17.25 0.97 -34.54
C PRO A 515 -18.42 0.04 -34.81
#